data_0d82cbcc13278b9667b3a436846559c5
#
_entry.id   0d82cbcc13278b9667b3a436846559c5
#
_cell.length_a   1.000
_cell.length_b   1.000
_cell.length_c   1.000
_cell.angle_alpha   90.00
_cell.angle_beta   90.00
_cell.angle_gamma   90.00
#
_symmetry.space_group_name_H-M   'P 1'
#
loop_
_entity.id
_entity.type
_entity.pdbx_description
1 polymer ?
#
loop_
_entity_poly.entity_id
_entity_poly.type
_entity_poly.pdbx_seq_one_letter_code
_entity_poly.pdbx_strand_id
1 'polypeptide(L)'
;MVTVFEEQCSAVGGGWTAMRYHGDEGDSVADMLSFKSVFEINPFEVGRGHAAERRGYNARKGVVFGALDVKPLLRKAFSSLSNGEMRRVLLARALLRCPERLVVRDPFSGLDPDWRERLCALPEVIRGLGTELVLEGVDAVRNKADGVSWAKNRLSGVRAQSGKPKPVVEMRGVNLAFGRRVRFKDFSWTVCEGERWVLRGPNGSGKTTLLALVTGDSPLSYAFDIRLFGRRRGEPGVVLADLRRHVGVVSAEREAMLGEPVEAQLDAALVQTTRLLLLDEPCCNLSARRSRAALERVARWLDAHPKVAAVCVAHSKAHVPAGFDRQLVLPVAQLDT
;
A
#
# COMPACT_ATOMS: atom_id res chain seq x y z
N MET A 1 20.99 22.75 -5.81
CA MET A 1 19.57 22.61 -6.23
C MET A 1 18.85 21.83 -5.13
N VAL A 2 17.86 22.44 -4.49
CA VAL A 2 17.06 21.78 -3.46
C VAL A 2 15.92 21.05 -4.14
N THR A 3 15.86 19.72 -4.04
CA THR A 3 14.76 18.93 -4.55
C THR A 3 13.90 18.49 -3.37
N VAL A 4 12.63 18.90 -3.36
CA VAL A 4 11.66 18.44 -2.37
C VAL A 4 10.96 17.24 -2.97
N PHE A 5 11.12 16.08 -2.35
CA PHE A 5 10.38 14.88 -2.68
C PHE A 5 9.11 14.87 -1.84
N GLU A 6 8.07 15.50 -2.37
CA GLU A 6 6.74 15.44 -1.82
C GLU A 6 5.96 14.34 -2.52
N GLU A 7 5.29 13.52 -1.74
CA GLU A 7 4.28 12.61 -2.24
C GLU A 7 2.97 13.37 -2.52
N GLN A 8 3.08 14.56 -3.13
CA GLN A 8 1.91 15.31 -3.58
C GLN A 8 1.59 14.94 -5.02
N CYS A 9 0.67 13.97 -5.15
CA CYS A 9 -0.05 13.69 -6.39
C CYS A 9 -1.07 14.77 -6.77
N SER A 10 -0.95 16.03 -6.34
CA SER A 10 -2.07 16.95 -6.48
C SER A 10 -1.81 18.29 -7.16
N ALA A 11 -0.64 18.59 -7.71
CA ALA A 11 -0.42 19.97 -8.15
C ALA A 11 0.13 20.22 -9.56
N VAL A 12 0.47 19.21 -10.33
CA VAL A 12 0.76 19.44 -11.76
C VAL A 12 0.12 18.31 -12.53
N GLY A 13 -0.80 18.63 -13.44
CA GLY A 13 -1.59 17.70 -14.23
C GLY A 13 -0.72 16.67 -14.94
N GLY A 14 -0.60 15.51 -14.35
CA GLY A 14 0.29 14.43 -14.75
C GLY A 14 0.85 13.66 -13.56
N GLY A 15 0.16 13.69 -12.40
CA GLY A 15 0.53 12.91 -11.22
C GLY A 15 0.74 11.43 -11.53
N TRP A 16 1.29 10.68 -10.63
CA TRP A 16 1.64 9.26 -10.67
C TRP A 16 0.70 8.36 -11.49
N THR A 17 -0.57 8.70 -11.57
CA THR A 17 -1.58 8.07 -12.42
C THR A 17 -1.25 8.22 -13.90
N ALA A 18 -0.77 9.38 -14.33
CA ALA A 18 -0.33 9.59 -15.71
C ALA A 18 0.94 8.79 -16.03
N MET A 19 1.87 8.63 -15.08
CA MET A 19 3.01 7.72 -15.27
C MET A 19 2.59 6.24 -15.36
N ARG A 20 1.52 5.80 -14.67
CA ARG A 20 0.94 4.46 -14.86
C ARG A 20 0.21 4.29 -16.19
N TYR A 21 -0.36 5.38 -16.74
CA TYR A 21 -1.16 5.35 -17.97
C TYR A 21 -0.44 5.87 -19.22
N HIS A 22 0.65 6.63 -19.07
CA HIS A 22 1.43 7.18 -20.19
C HIS A 22 2.85 6.62 -20.30
N GLY A 23 3.31 5.79 -19.37
CA GLY A 23 4.42 4.89 -19.66
C GLY A 23 3.87 3.86 -20.64
N ASP A 24 4.46 3.76 -21.84
CA ASP A 24 4.20 2.67 -22.76
C ASP A 24 4.15 1.37 -21.96
N GLU A 25 3.19 0.49 -22.29
CA GLU A 25 2.94 -0.78 -21.57
C GLU A 25 4.17 -1.70 -21.40
N GLY A 26 5.36 -1.21 -21.70
CA GLY A 26 6.64 -1.87 -21.73
C GLY A 26 7.80 -1.28 -20.93
N ASP A 27 7.67 -0.10 -20.34
CA ASP A 27 8.81 0.52 -19.65
C ASP A 27 9.19 -0.26 -18.38
N SER A 28 10.37 -0.86 -18.42
CA SER A 28 10.97 -1.52 -17.27
C SER A 28 11.51 -0.50 -16.26
N VAL A 29 11.68 -0.92 -15.01
CA VAL A 29 12.37 -0.13 -13.99
C VAL A 29 13.78 0.29 -14.46
N ALA A 30 14.46 -0.57 -15.25
CA ALA A 30 15.76 -0.25 -15.82
C ALA A 30 15.71 0.95 -16.77
N ASP A 31 14.65 1.04 -17.58
CA ASP A 31 14.45 2.17 -18.51
C ASP A 31 14.18 3.46 -17.75
N MET A 32 13.33 3.40 -16.72
CA MET A 32 13.03 4.55 -15.85
C MET A 32 14.24 5.06 -15.06
N LEU A 33 15.13 4.18 -14.68
CA LEU A 33 16.37 4.52 -13.97
C LEU A 33 17.56 4.70 -14.92
N SER A 34 17.35 4.67 -16.23
CA SER A 34 18.40 4.95 -17.21
C SER A 34 18.81 6.43 -17.14
N PHE A 35 20.06 6.71 -17.54
CA PHE A 35 20.56 8.08 -17.55
C PHE A 35 19.66 9.04 -18.36
N LYS A 36 19.20 8.58 -19.53
CA LYS A 36 18.31 9.37 -20.40
C LYS A 36 17.00 9.73 -19.72
N SER A 37 16.36 8.74 -19.07
CA SER A 37 15.09 8.94 -18.37
C SER A 37 15.24 9.78 -17.11
N VAL A 38 16.29 9.55 -16.31
CA VAL A 38 16.55 10.30 -15.07
C VAL A 38 16.75 11.79 -15.33
N PHE A 39 17.46 12.14 -16.39
CA PHE A 39 17.76 13.55 -16.76
C PHE A 39 16.83 14.09 -17.85
N GLU A 40 15.82 13.32 -18.27
CA GLU A 40 14.81 13.73 -19.27
C GLU A 40 15.45 14.24 -20.57
N ILE A 41 16.54 13.56 -20.99
CA ILE A 41 17.30 13.95 -22.17
C ILE A 41 16.49 13.65 -23.43
N ASN A 42 16.19 14.69 -24.20
CA ASN A 42 15.54 14.55 -25.49
C ASN A 42 16.40 13.65 -26.42
N PRO A 43 15.84 12.58 -27.00
CA PRO A 43 16.57 11.69 -27.91
C PRO A 43 17.22 12.43 -29.09
N PHE A 44 16.71 13.59 -29.47
CA PHE A 44 17.21 14.42 -30.57
C PHE A 44 18.30 15.43 -30.15
N GLU A 45 18.50 15.62 -28.84
CA GLU A 45 19.55 16.50 -28.27
C GLU A 45 20.80 15.74 -27.87
N VAL A 46 21.19 14.70 -28.60
CA VAL A 46 22.38 13.90 -28.34
C VAL A 46 23.64 14.71 -28.67
N GLY A 47 23.90 15.74 -27.88
CA GLY A 47 25.05 16.63 -28.01
C GLY A 47 25.71 16.94 -26.67
N ARG A 48 26.95 16.90 -26.64
CA ARG A 48 28.12 17.38 -25.85
C ARG A 48 27.93 18.00 -24.45
N GLY A 49 26.70 18.20 -23.91
CA GLY A 49 26.43 18.97 -22.69
C GLY A 49 26.33 18.17 -21.35
N HIS A 50 26.13 16.84 -21.38
CA HIS A 50 25.77 16.08 -20.18
C HIS A 50 26.91 15.25 -19.56
N ALA A 51 28.15 15.63 -19.77
CA ALA A 51 29.31 14.84 -19.30
C ALA A 51 29.46 14.89 -17.76
N ALA A 52 29.10 16.00 -17.14
CA ALA A 52 29.15 16.17 -15.68
C ALA A 52 28.05 15.35 -14.99
N GLU A 53 26.82 15.45 -15.51
CA GLU A 53 25.64 14.72 -15.01
C GLU A 53 25.86 13.21 -15.18
N ARG A 54 26.42 12.78 -16.32
CA ARG A 54 26.72 11.36 -16.56
C ARG A 54 27.78 10.83 -15.59
N ARG A 55 28.83 11.62 -15.29
CA ARG A 55 29.81 11.22 -14.27
C ARG A 55 29.18 11.09 -12.90
N GLY A 56 28.38 12.07 -12.47
CA GLY A 56 27.66 12.04 -11.20
C GLY A 56 26.71 10.85 -11.10
N TYR A 57 25.91 10.60 -12.14
CA TYR A 57 25.01 9.45 -12.24
C TYR A 57 25.78 8.11 -12.09
N ASN A 58 26.86 7.91 -12.84
CA ASN A 58 27.63 6.67 -12.81
C ASN A 58 28.30 6.44 -11.45
N ALA A 59 28.79 7.50 -10.81
CA ALA A 59 29.38 7.42 -9.46
C ALA A 59 28.35 6.99 -8.40
N ARG A 60 27.09 7.40 -8.54
CA ARG A 60 26.03 7.14 -7.56
C ARG A 60 25.28 5.83 -7.80
N LYS A 61 25.16 5.40 -9.04
CA LYS A 61 24.31 4.28 -9.46
C LYS A 61 24.52 3.02 -8.61
N GLY A 62 25.75 2.63 -8.38
CA GLY A 62 26.07 1.42 -7.60
C GLY A 62 25.61 1.50 -6.15
N VAL A 63 25.89 2.64 -5.49
CA VAL A 63 25.54 2.89 -4.10
C VAL A 63 24.02 3.00 -3.93
N VAL A 64 23.36 3.80 -4.76
CA VAL A 64 21.91 4.01 -4.72
C VAL A 64 21.15 2.70 -4.97
N PHE A 65 21.59 1.91 -5.97
CA PHE A 65 20.95 0.64 -6.29
C PHE A 65 21.14 -0.40 -5.17
N GLY A 66 22.27 -0.38 -4.49
CA GLY A 66 22.52 -1.24 -3.33
C GLY A 66 21.71 -0.81 -2.10
N ALA A 67 21.77 0.48 -1.75
CA ALA A 67 21.10 1.01 -0.57
C ALA A 67 19.56 0.86 -0.62
N LEU A 68 18.97 1.04 -1.80
CA LEU A 68 17.52 0.93 -2.01
C LEU A 68 17.07 -0.44 -2.54
N ASP A 69 17.99 -1.40 -2.69
CA ASP A 69 17.71 -2.76 -3.20
C ASP A 69 16.83 -2.74 -4.45
N VAL A 70 17.17 -1.90 -5.43
CA VAL A 70 16.41 -1.80 -6.69
C VAL A 70 16.90 -2.77 -7.75
N LYS A 71 18.06 -3.42 -7.56
CA LYS A 71 18.61 -4.39 -8.53
C LYS A 71 17.63 -5.51 -8.91
N PRO A 72 16.91 -6.16 -7.95
CA PRO A 72 15.94 -7.19 -8.27
C PRO A 72 14.73 -6.67 -9.06
N LEU A 73 14.49 -5.34 -9.00
CA LEU A 73 13.33 -4.71 -9.62
C LEU A 73 13.58 -4.30 -11.08
N LEU A 74 14.82 -4.20 -11.52
CA LEU A 74 15.20 -3.63 -12.82
C LEU A 74 14.48 -4.25 -14.02
N ARG A 75 14.16 -5.54 -13.96
CA ARG A 75 13.48 -6.28 -15.04
C ARG A 75 11.95 -6.25 -14.94
N LYS A 76 11.39 -5.64 -13.90
CA LYS A 76 9.95 -5.53 -13.73
C LYS A 76 9.40 -4.37 -14.54
N ALA A 77 8.19 -4.51 -15.07
CA ALA A 77 7.43 -3.37 -15.55
C ALA A 77 7.10 -2.45 -14.36
N PHE A 78 7.22 -1.15 -14.54
CA PHE A 78 6.94 -0.18 -13.47
C PHE A 78 5.51 -0.29 -12.95
N SER A 79 4.56 -0.57 -13.83
CA SER A 79 3.15 -0.80 -13.50
C SER A 79 2.90 -2.03 -12.61
N SER A 80 3.85 -2.98 -12.55
CA SER A 80 3.74 -4.20 -11.75
C SER A 80 4.34 -4.09 -10.35
N LEU A 81 4.88 -2.92 -9.99
CA LEU A 81 5.51 -2.70 -8.69
C LEU A 81 4.46 -2.54 -7.59
N SER A 82 4.78 -3.06 -6.40
CA SER A 82 4.06 -2.70 -5.17
C SER A 82 4.35 -1.24 -4.79
N ASN A 83 3.51 -0.63 -3.94
CA ASN A 83 3.71 0.74 -3.49
C ASN A 83 5.09 0.96 -2.84
N GLY A 84 5.56 0.03 -2.01
CA GLY A 84 6.89 0.10 -1.41
C GLY A 84 8.03 -0.05 -2.43
N GLU A 85 7.89 -0.95 -3.42
CA GLU A 85 8.85 -1.11 -4.52
C GLU A 85 8.90 0.15 -5.40
N MET A 86 7.74 0.71 -5.71
CA MET A 86 7.61 1.95 -6.48
C MET A 86 8.31 3.11 -5.77
N ARG A 87 8.08 3.29 -4.47
CA ARG A 87 8.76 4.33 -3.67
C ARG A 87 10.27 4.21 -3.72
N ARG A 88 10.80 2.98 -3.59
CA ARG A 88 12.25 2.73 -3.69
C ARG A 88 12.80 3.16 -5.04
N VAL A 89 12.11 2.80 -6.12
CA VAL A 89 12.50 3.17 -7.49
C VAL A 89 12.52 4.67 -7.69
N LEU A 90 11.54 5.37 -7.15
CA LEU A 90 11.45 6.81 -7.31
C LEU A 90 12.42 7.58 -6.43
N LEU A 91 12.64 7.12 -5.21
CA LEU A 91 13.71 7.66 -4.36
C LEU A 91 15.07 7.43 -5.04
N ALA A 92 15.29 6.26 -5.67
CA ALA A 92 16.48 6.01 -6.46
C ALA A 92 16.61 7.00 -7.62
N ARG A 93 15.53 7.24 -8.37
CA ARG A 93 15.50 8.21 -9.48
C ARG A 93 15.85 9.63 -8.98
N ALA A 94 15.28 10.06 -7.86
CA ALA A 94 15.56 11.37 -7.29
C ALA A 94 17.04 11.52 -6.87
N LEU A 95 17.62 10.50 -6.23
CA LEU A 95 19.02 10.49 -5.82
C LEU A 95 20.00 10.44 -6.99
N LEU A 96 19.63 9.79 -8.08
CA LEU A 96 20.45 9.71 -9.30
C LEU A 96 20.53 11.04 -10.05
N ARG A 97 19.61 11.98 -9.82
CA ARG A 97 19.67 13.37 -10.33
C ARG A 97 20.75 14.22 -9.66
N CYS A 98 21.45 13.65 -8.69
CA CYS A 98 22.54 14.31 -7.97
C CYS A 98 22.11 15.64 -7.25
N PRO A 99 20.99 15.65 -6.52
CA PRO A 99 20.61 16.85 -5.79
C PRO A 99 21.62 17.15 -4.67
N GLU A 100 21.86 18.41 -4.38
CA GLU A 100 22.63 18.83 -3.19
C GLU A 100 21.88 18.51 -1.91
N ARG A 101 20.55 18.73 -1.94
CA ARG A 101 19.67 18.43 -0.82
C ARG A 101 18.37 17.77 -1.34
N LEU A 102 17.98 16.68 -0.72
CA LEU A 102 16.74 15.95 -0.97
C LEU A 102 15.94 15.88 0.32
N VAL A 103 14.74 16.45 0.30
CA VAL A 103 13.80 16.39 1.43
C VAL A 103 12.73 15.35 1.10
N VAL A 104 12.59 14.35 1.95
CA VAL A 104 11.55 13.31 1.83
C VAL A 104 10.54 13.52 2.95
N ARG A 105 9.31 13.85 2.59
CA ARG A 105 8.20 14.01 3.53
C ARG A 105 7.48 12.68 3.70
N ASP A 106 7.04 12.40 4.91
CA ASP A 106 6.37 11.14 5.29
C ASP A 106 7.10 9.88 4.79
N PRO A 107 8.42 9.76 5.07
CA PRO A 107 9.28 8.76 4.47
C PRO A 107 8.86 7.32 4.78
N PHE A 108 8.06 7.09 5.84
CA PHE A 108 7.69 5.77 6.34
C PHE A 108 6.30 5.30 5.91
N SER A 109 5.54 6.14 5.22
CA SER A 109 4.22 5.78 4.73
C SER A 109 4.29 4.57 3.80
N GLY A 110 3.45 3.55 4.03
CA GLY A 110 3.41 2.32 3.21
C GLY A 110 4.67 1.45 3.18
N LEU A 111 5.67 1.70 4.06
CA LEU A 111 6.86 0.87 4.19
C LEU A 111 6.73 -0.12 5.34
N ASP A 112 7.21 -1.35 5.11
CA ASP A 112 7.36 -2.35 6.17
C ASP A 112 8.46 -1.95 7.18
N PRO A 113 8.49 -2.59 8.37
CA PRO A 113 9.44 -2.26 9.43
C PRO A 113 10.90 -2.35 8.99
N ASP A 114 11.27 -3.36 8.20
CA ASP A 114 12.65 -3.59 7.75
C ASP A 114 13.11 -2.44 6.83
N TRP A 115 12.20 -1.96 5.97
CA TRP A 115 12.49 -0.83 5.09
C TRP A 115 12.54 0.51 5.82
N ARG A 116 11.77 0.67 6.91
CA ARG A 116 11.87 1.86 7.77
C ARG A 116 13.25 1.98 8.39
N GLU A 117 13.79 0.89 8.92
CA GLU A 117 15.13 0.86 9.50
C GLU A 117 16.20 1.20 8.47
N ARG A 118 16.13 0.57 7.28
CA ARG A 118 17.03 0.86 6.16
C ARG A 118 16.95 2.31 5.70
N LEU A 119 15.75 2.87 5.64
CA LEU A 119 15.55 4.25 5.23
C LEU A 119 16.11 5.24 6.27
N CYS A 120 16.03 4.93 7.57
CA CYS A 120 16.67 5.71 8.62
C CYS A 120 18.21 5.71 8.50
N ALA A 121 18.81 4.64 8.02
CA ALA A 121 20.25 4.54 7.78
C ALA A 121 20.71 5.19 6.47
N LEU A 122 19.78 5.46 5.55
CA LEU A 122 20.07 5.95 4.20
C LEU A 122 20.81 7.30 4.18
N PRO A 123 20.50 8.31 5.05
CA PRO A 123 21.23 9.57 5.09
C PRO A 123 22.73 9.41 5.28
N GLU A 124 23.15 8.46 6.13
CA GLU A 124 24.57 8.18 6.36
C GLU A 124 25.23 7.56 5.12
N VAL A 125 24.54 6.62 4.46
CA VAL A 125 25.03 5.95 3.24
C VAL A 125 25.21 6.95 2.09
N ILE A 126 24.31 7.95 2.00
CA ILE A 126 24.29 8.89 0.86
C ILE A 126 25.17 10.11 1.12
N ARG A 127 25.49 10.42 2.38
CA ARG A 127 26.34 11.59 2.72
C ARG A 127 27.66 11.59 1.92
N GLY A 128 28.26 10.43 1.73
CA GLY A 128 29.47 10.26 0.92
C GLY A 128 29.29 10.59 -0.58
N LEU A 129 28.05 10.75 -1.05
CA LEU A 129 27.74 11.12 -2.43
C LEU A 129 27.51 12.63 -2.63
N GLY A 130 27.69 13.45 -1.58
CA GLY A 130 27.48 14.90 -1.65
C GLY A 130 26.00 15.31 -1.72
N THR A 131 25.08 14.47 -1.21
CA THR A 131 23.66 14.82 -1.06
C THR A 131 23.30 14.83 0.41
N GLU A 132 22.70 15.93 0.87
CA GLU A 132 22.04 16.00 2.17
C GLU A 132 20.62 15.41 2.03
N LEU A 133 20.38 14.26 2.68
CA LEU A 133 19.04 13.65 2.73
C LEU A 133 18.37 14.02 4.05
N VAL A 134 17.24 14.72 3.97
CA VAL A 134 16.41 15.12 5.10
C VAL A 134 15.14 14.32 5.08
N LEU A 135 14.87 13.58 6.16
CA LEU A 135 13.63 12.82 6.35
C LEU A 135 12.73 13.62 7.30
N GLU A 136 11.65 14.22 6.80
CA GLU A 136 10.67 14.95 7.62
C GLU A 136 9.62 13.99 8.18
N GLY A 137 9.19 14.22 9.43
CA GLY A 137 8.20 13.36 10.11
C GLY A 137 8.80 12.20 10.90
N VAL A 138 10.13 12.14 11.07
CA VAL A 138 10.84 11.05 11.76
C VAL A 138 10.72 11.13 13.28
N ASP A 139 10.49 12.31 13.85
CA ASP A 139 10.55 12.56 15.31
C ASP A 139 9.49 11.77 16.11
N ALA A 140 8.39 11.34 15.46
CA ALA A 140 7.38 10.50 16.09
C ALA A 140 7.78 9.01 16.20
N VAL A 141 8.82 8.56 15.51
CA VAL A 141 9.18 7.14 15.37
C VAL A 141 10.38 6.75 16.24
N ARG A 142 11.25 7.71 16.59
CA ARG A 142 12.45 7.44 17.42
C ARG A 142 12.15 6.98 18.85
N ASN A 143 10.94 7.19 19.36
CA ASN A 143 10.55 6.87 20.74
C ASN A 143 9.86 5.51 20.94
N LYS A 144 9.79 4.62 19.94
CA LYS A 144 9.24 3.27 20.11
C LYS A 144 9.99 2.20 19.31
N ALA A 145 11.26 2.04 19.60
CA ALA A 145 11.95 0.76 19.39
C ALA A 145 11.69 -0.15 20.60
N ASP A 146 10.42 -0.37 20.92
CA ASP A 146 10.05 -1.39 21.88
C ASP A 146 9.84 -2.69 21.13
N GLY A 147 10.73 -3.65 21.42
CA GLY A 147 10.67 -5.00 20.91
C GLY A 147 9.30 -5.63 21.16
N VAL A 148 8.51 -5.77 20.14
CA VAL A 148 7.27 -6.54 20.20
C VAL A 148 7.55 -7.92 19.62
N SER A 149 7.87 -8.83 20.53
CA SER A 149 7.76 -10.27 20.33
C SER A 149 6.32 -10.59 19.93
N TRP A 150 6.12 -11.07 18.73
CA TRP A 150 4.83 -11.53 18.23
C TRP A 150 4.55 -12.95 18.73
N ALA A 151 4.26 -13.06 20.02
CA ALA A 151 3.78 -14.32 20.60
C ALA A 151 2.36 -14.60 20.10
N LYS A 152 2.18 -15.85 19.66
CA LYS A 152 0.90 -16.49 19.35
C LYS A 152 -0.15 -16.15 20.42
N ASN A 153 -1.13 -15.33 20.11
CA ASN A 153 -2.22 -15.07 21.03
C ASN A 153 -3.38 -16.00 20.72
N ARG A 154 -3.64 -16.90 21.67
CA ARG A 154 -4.81 -17.76 21.72
C ARG A 154 -6.08 -16.93 21.79
N LEU A 155 -7.07 -17.40 21.04
CA LEU A 155 -8.46 -16.97 21.14
C LEU A 155 -8.96 -17.03 22.59
N SER A 156 -9.30 -15.90 23.18
CA SER A 156 -10.11 -15.86 24.38
C SER A 156 -10.95 -14.59 24.39
N GLY A 157 -12.27 -14.77 24.43
CA GLY A 157 -13.22 -13.71 24.76
C GLY A 157 -14.25 -13.37 23.67
N VAL A 158 -15.01 -14.35 23.18
CA VAL A 158 -16.24 -14.08 22.42
C VAL A 158 -17.42 -14.10 23.40
N ARG A 159 -18.10 -12.97 23.57
CA ARG A 159 -19.47 -12.99 24.10
C ARG A 159 -20.36 -13.66 23.05
N ALA A 160 -20.80 -14.87 23.34
CA ALA A 160 -21.74 -15.61 22.52
C ALA A 160 -23.08 -14.86 22.43
N GLN A 161 -23.39 -14.32 21.26
CA GLN A 161 -24.77 -14.02 20.90
C GLN A 161 -25.39 -15.26 20.29
N SER A 162 -26.59 -15.60 20.75
CA SER A 162 -27.36 -16.77 20.34
C SER A 162 -27.77 -16.69 18.86
N GLY A 163 -27.10 -17.46 18.04
CA GLY A 163 -27.31 -17.60 16.59
C GLY A 163 -25.97 -17.74 15.88
N LYS A 164 -25.85 -18.69 14.93
CA LYS A 164 -24.62 -18.77 14.12
C LYS A 164 -24.43 -17.45 13.38
N PRO A 165 -23.30 -16.73 13.55
CA PRO A 165 -23.06 -15.46 12.87
C PRO A 165 -23.10 -15.67 11.36
N LYS A 166 -23.83 -14.79 10.64
CA LYS A 166 -23.97 -14.91 9.18
C LYS A 166 -22.68 -14.49 8.49
N PRO A 167 -22.17 -15.28 7.54
CA PRO A 167 -20.99 -14.87 6.79
C PRO A 167 -21.29 -13.66 5.89
N VAL A 168 -20.40 -12.70 5.94
CA VAL A 168 -20.39 -11.48 5.11
C VAL A 168 -19.45 -11.67 3.94
N VAL A 169 -18.25 -12.22 4.18
CA VAL A 169 -17.27 -12.61 3.18
C VAL A 169 -16.93 -14.07 3.37
N GLU A 170 -16.98 -14.85 2.31
CA GLU A 170 -16.46 -16.23 2.28
C GLU A 170 -15.54 -16.38 1.08
N MET A 171 -14.33 -16.83 1.33
CA MET A 171 -13.34 -17.21 0.33
C MET A 171 -12.97 -18.67 0.55
N ARG A 172 -13.01 -19.50 -0.49
CA ARG A 172 -12.78 -20.95 -0.38
C ARG A 172 -11.77 -21.42 -1.40
N GLY A 173 -10.65 -21.99 -0.92
CA GLY A 173 -9.63 -22.59 -1.77
C GLY A 173 -9.06 -21.66 -2.83
N VAL A 174 -8.83 -20.40 -2.50
CA VAL A 174 -8.32 -19.41 -3.47
C VAL A 174 -6.85 -19.69 -3.75
N ASN A 175 -6.53 -19.94 -5.02
CA ASN A 175 -5.18 -20.13 -5.52
C ASN A 175 -4.83 -18.98 -6.46
N LEU A 176 -3.94 -18.09 -6.04
CA LEU A 176 -3.55 -16.92 -6.81
C LEU A 176 -2.04 -16.82 -6.93
N ALA A 177 -1.57 -16.74 -8.16
CA ALA A 177 -0.17 -16.49 -8.48
C ALA A 177 -0.05 -15.41 -9.56
N PHE A 178 1.03 -14.62 -9.50
CA PHE A 178 1.42 -13.67 -10.53
C PHE A 178 2.81 -14.09 -11.06
N GLY A 179 2.84 -14.65 -12.25
CA GLY A 179 4.02 -15.32 -12.78
C GLY A 179 4.46 -16.46 -11.86
N ARG A 180 5.72 -16.43 -11.40
CA ARG A 180 6.26 -17.43 -10.45
C ARG A 180 6.03 -17.08 -8.97
N ARG A 181 5.29 -16.03 -8.67
CA ARG A 181 5.03 -15.63 -7.27
C ARG A 181 3.65 -16.08 -6.84
N VAL A 182 3.60 -17.09 -5.99
CA VAL A 182 2.36 -17.55 -5.35
C VAL A 182 1.99 -16.58 -4.26
N ARG A 183 0.79 -15.99 -4.35
CA ARG A 183 0.22 -15.09 -3.35
C ARG A 183 -0.64 -15.85 -2.35
N PHE A 184 -1.53 -16.69 -2.90
CA PHE A 184 -2.42 -17.53 -2.11
C PHE A 184 -2.36 -18.95 -2.65
N LYS A 185 -2.28 -19.92 -1.73
CA LYS A 185 -2.36 -21.35 -2.04
C LYS A 185 -3.39 -21.96 -1.09
N ASP A 186 -4.47 -22.49 -1.68
CA ASP A 186 -5.60 -23.07 -0.94
C ASP A 186 -6.11 -22.16 0.19
N PHE A 187 -6.15 -20.85 -0.09
CA PHE A 187 -6.50 -19.85 0.90
C PHE A 187 -7.99 -19.81 1.12
N SER A 188 -8.39 -19.98 2.38
CA SER A 188 -9.79 -19.90 2.80
C SER A 188 -9.92 -18.93 3.97
N TRP A 189 -10.92 -18.05 3.90
CA TRP A 189 -11.17 -17.04 4.91
C TRP A 189 -12.66 -16.70 4.97
N THR A 190 -13.19 -16.59 6.19
CA THR A 190 -14.57 -16.20 6.42
C THR A 190 -14.61 -15.03 7.40
N VAL A 191 -15.36 -14.00 7.03
CA VAL A 191 -15.68 -12.86 7.89
C VAL A 191 -17.19 -12.86 8.13
N CYS A 192 -17.61 -12.86 9.38
CA CYS A 192 -19.00 -12.87 9.78
C CYS A 192 -19.50 -11.48 10.21
N GLU A 193 -20.83 -11.32 10.28
CA GLU A 193 -21.46 -10.09 10.79
C GLU A 193 -20.88 -9.73 12.17
N GLY A 194 -20.54 -8.45 12.35
CA GLY A 194 -20.00 -7.90 13.59
C GLY A 194 -18.53 -8.19 13.86
N GLU A 195 -17.87 -9.00 13.05
CA GLU A 195 -16.44 -9.26 13.23
C GLU A 195 -15.58 -8.10 12.74
N ARG A 196 -14.52 -7.81 13.50
CA ARG A 196 -13.59 -6.71 13.20
C ARG A 196 -12.16 -7.26 13.07
N TRP A 197 -11.67 -7.33 11.85
CA TRP A 197 -10.40 -7.97 11.50
C TRP A 197 -9.31 -6.98 11.18
N VAL A 198 -8.12 -7.22 11.68
CA VAL A 198 -6.89 -6.56 11.23
C VAL A 198 -6.17 -7.49 10.26
N LEU A 199 -5.98 -7.02 9.03
CA LEU A 199 -5.22 -7.74 8.02
C LEU A 199 -3.78 -7.25 8.03
N ARG A 200 -2.86 -8.15 8.33
CA ARG A 200 -1.42 -7.88 8.45
C ARG A 200 -0.60 -8.70 7.47
N GLY A 201 0.60 -8.28 7.26
CA GLY A 201 1.59 -8.96 6.42
C GLY A 201 2.59 -7.97 5.83
N PRO A 202 3.75 -8.44 5.36
CA PRO A 202 4.75 -7.60 4.72
C PRO A 202 4.22 -6.97 3.43
N ASN A 203 4.96 -5.99 2.90
CA ASN A 203 4.62 -5.41 1.61
C ASN A 203 4.71 -6.50 0.54
N GLY A 204 3.75 -6.47 -0.40
CA GLY A 204 3.65 -7.49 -1.42
C GLY A 204 3.07 -8.85 -0.96
N SER A 205 2.60 -9.00 0.29
CA SER A 205 1.92 -10.22 0.73
C SER A 205 0.51 -10.40 0.15
N GLY A 206 -0.02 -9.40 -0.54
CA GLY A 206 -1.33 -9.49 -1.20
C GLY A 206 -2.50 -8.89 -0.41
N LYS A 207 -2.25 -8.03 0.59
CA LYS A 207 -3.32 -7.38 1.39
C LYS A 207 -4.32 -6.61 0.53
N THR A 208 -3.84 -5.64 -0.25
CA THR A 208 -4.66 -4.87 -1.20
C THR A 208 -5.30 -5.77 -2.26
N THR A 209 -4.56 -6.78 -2.75
CA THR A 209 -5.11 -7.78 -3.68
C THR A 209 -6.27 -8.56 -3.07
N LEU A 210 -6.15 -8.96 -1.79
CA LEU A 210 -7.22 -9.65 -1.08
C LEU A 210 -8.48 -8.77 -0.97
N LEU A 211 -8.31 -7.49 -0.63
CA LEU A 211 -9.42 -6.54 -0.59
C LEU A 211 -10.01 -6.33 -2.00
N ALA A 212 -9.19 -6.19 -3.05
CA ALA A 212 -9.66 -6.07 -4.42
C ALA A 212 -10.41 -7.32 -4.92
N LEU A 213 -10.05 -8.50 -4.44
CA LEU A 213 -10.83 -9.73 -4.67
C LEU A 213 -12.19 -9.67 -3.94
N VAL A 214 -12.24 -9.15 -2.72
CA VAL A 214 -13.48 -9.01 -1.96
C VAL A 214 -14.40 -7.95 -2.57
N THR A 215 -13.90 -6.79 -3.01
CA THR A 215 -14.70 -5.73 -3.63
C THR A 215 -15.12 -6.06 -5.07
N GLY A 216 -14.40 -6.98 -5.73
CA GLY A 216 -14.58 -7.30 -7.15
C GLY A 216 -13.94 -6.28 -8.10
N ASP A 217 -12.99 -5.49 -7.60
CA ASP A 217 -12.18 -4.58 -8.43
C ASP A 217 -11.15 -5.36 -9.26
N SER A 218 -10.76 -6.56 -8.79
CA SER A 218 -9.96 -7.49 -9.57
C SER A 218 -10.85 -8.39 -10.44
N PRO A 219 -10.61 -8.46 -11.78
CA PRO A 219 -11.30 -9.41 -12.65
C PRO A 219 -11.16 -10.87 -12.21
N LEU A 220 -10.05 -11.21 -11.54
CA LEU A 220 -9.78 -12.54 -10.99
C LEU A 220 -10.78 -12.96 -9.91
N SER A 221 -11.54 -12.03 -9.35
CA SER A 221 -12.59 -12.31 -8.37
C SER A 221 -13.71 -13.23 -8.91
N TYR A 222 -13.87 -13.29 -10.23
CA TYR A 222 -14.84 -14.18 -10.88
C TYR A 222 -14.33 -15.62 -11.06
N ALA A 223 -13.01 -15.79 -11.02
CA ALA A 223 -12.38 -17.10 -11.18
C ALA A 223 -12.44 -17.96 -9.91
N PHE A 224 -12.69 -17.34 -8.76
CA PHE A 224 -12.62 -18.01 -7.45
C PHE A 224 -14.00 -18.14 -6.79
N ASP A 225 -14.14 -19.08 -5.83
CA ASP A 225 -15.33 -19.16 -4.98
C ASP A 225 -15.27 -18.10 -3.88
N ILE A 226 -15.66 -16.88 -4.26
CA ILE A 226 -15.75 -15.73 -3.35
C ILE A 226 -17.22 -15.32 -3.27
N ARG A 227 -17.76 -15.38 -2.05
CA ARG A 227 -19.12 -14.99 -1.75
C ARG A 227 -19.15 -13.74 -0.89
N LEU A 228 -19.98 -12.81 -1.27
CA LEU A 228 -20.26 -11.59 -0.53
C LEU A 228 -21.75 -11.59 -0.14
N PHE A 229 -22.02 -11.53 1.17
CA PHE A 229 -23.38 -11.64 1.71
C PHE A 229 -24.10 -12.93 1.27
N GLY A 230 -23.35 -14.05 1.16
CA GLY A 230 -23.85 -15.35 0.72
C GLY A 230 -24.03 -15.52 -0.79
N ARG A 231 -23.78 -14.49 -1.60
CA ARG A 231 -23.94 -14.50 -3.06
C ARG A 231 -22.57 -14.58 -3.74
N ARG A 232 -22.39 -15.50 -4.66
CA ARG A 232 -21.20 -15.61 -5.49
C ARG A 232 -21.32 -14.70 -6.71
N ARG A 233 -20.21 -14.08 -7.10
CA ARG A 233 -20.15 -13.30 -8.34
C ARG A 233 -20.28 -14.22 -9.55
N GLY A 234 -20.99 -13.73 -10.58
CA GLY A 234 -21.24 -14.51 -11.80
C GLY A 234 -22.41 -15.48 -11.68
N GLU A 235 -23.06 -15.62 -10.52
CA GLU A 235 -24.33 -16.33 -10.42
C GLU A 235 -25.45 -15.53 -11.10
N PRO A 236 -26.41 -16.19 -11.75
CA PRO A 236 -27.55 -15.52 -12.37
C PRO A 236 -28.28 -14.63 -11.37
N GLY A 237 -28.58 -13.40 -11.75
CA GLY A 237 -29.28 -12.42 -10.90
C GLY A 237 -28.39 -11.71 -9.85
N VAL A 238 -27.09 -11.97 -9.83
CA VAL A 238 -26.14 -11.24 -8.94
C VAL A 238 -25.49 -10.10 -9.72
N VAL A 239 -25.85 -8.86 -9.36
CA VAL A 239 -25.27 -7.65 -9.92
C VAL A 239 -24.22 -7.11 -8.97
N LEU A 240 -22.99 -6.89 -9.46
CA LEU A 240 -21.88 -6.39 -8.64
C LEU A 240 -22.19 -5.03 -7.99
N ALA A 241 -22.87 -4.14 -8.70
CA ALA A 241 -23.26 -2.84 -8.18
C ALA A 241 -24.17 -2.95 -6.94
N ASP A 242 -25.06 -3.96 -6.90
CA ASP A 242 -25.93 -4.17 -5.74
C ASP A 242 -25.14 -4.67 -4.52
N LEU A 243 -24.15 -5.52 -4.75
CA LEU A 243 -23.25 -5.96 -3.67
C LEU A 243 -22.41 -4.80 -3.14
N ARG A 244 -21.87 -3.97 -4.04
CA ARG A 244 -21.04 -2.82 -3.69
C ARG A 244 -21.75 -1.75 -2.87
N ARG A 245 -23.07 -1.59 -3.03
CA ARG A 245 -23.86 -0.64 -2.21
C ARG A 245 -23.79 -0.92 -0.71
N HIS A 246 -23.44 -2.16 -0.34
CA HIS A 246 -23.32 -2.58 1.05
C HIS A 246 -21.86 -2.65 1.54
N VAL A 247 -20.90 -2.22 0.72
CA VAL A 247 -19.47 -2.22 1.03
C VAL A 247 -18.96 -0.77 1.08
N GLY A 248 -18.57 -0.33 2.26
CA GLY A 248 -17.83 0.92 2.44
C GLY A 248 -16.33 0.66 2.23
N VAL A 249 -15.68 1.44 1.39
CA VAL A 249 -14.23 1.32 1.14
C VAL A 249 -13.57 2.65 1.41
N VAL A 250 -12.52 2.63 2.24
CA VAL A 250 -11.62 3.77 2.48
C VAL A 250 -10.20 3.31 2.20
N SER A 251 -9.52 4.00 1.32
CA SER A 251 -8.18 3.59 0.86
C SER A 251 -7.29 4.81 0.63
N ALA A 252 -6.06 4.76 1.14
CA ALA A 252 -5.06 5.77 0.84
C ALA A 252 -4.71 5.82 -0.66
N GLU A 253 -4.84 4.69 -1.37
CA GLU A 253 -4.63 4.64 -2.81
C GLU A 253 -5.70 5.44 -3.57
N ARG A 254 -6.96 5.43 -3.11
CA ARG A 254 -8.03 6.25 -3.70
C ARG A 254 -7.79 7.75 -3.49
N GLU A 255 -7.29 8.15 -2.32
CA GLU A 255 -6.88 9.52 -2.08
C GLU A 255 -5.78 9.94 -3.06
N ALA A 256 -4.77 9.10 -3.22
CA ALA A 256 -3.65 9.36 -4.12
C ALA A 256 -4.04 9.37 -5.61
N MET A 257 -4.96 8.49 -6.03
CA MET A 257 -5.35 8.33 -7.44
C MET A 257 -6.46 9.26 -7.89
N LEU A 258 -7.45 9.48 -7.04
CA LEU A 258 -8.68 10.19 -7.40
C LEU A 258 -8.78 11.57 -6.75
N GLY A 259 -7.84 11.91 -5.87
CA GLY A 259 -7.89 13.14 -5.08
C GLY A 259 -9.05 13.16 -4.07
N GLU A 260 -9.62 11.99 -3.74
CA GLU A 260 -10.71 11.89 -2.76
C GLU A 260 -10.14 11.88 -1.34
N PRO A 261 -10.28 12.94 -0.53
CA PRO A 261 -9.77 12.96 0.83
C PRO A 261 -10.36 11.81 1.67
N VAL A 262 -9.57 11.28 2.60
CA VAL A 262 -10.02 10.18 3.48
C VAL A 262 -11.32 10.52 4.22
N GLU A 263 -11.51 11.79 4.61
CA GLU A 263 -12.73 12.25 5.26
C GLU A 263 -13.96 12.10 4.35
N ALA A 264 -13.84 12.46 3.08
CA ALA A 264 -14.92 12.28 2.09
C ALA A 264 -15.22 10.81 1.82
N GLN A 265 -14.16 9.97 1.73
CA GLN A 265 -14.33 8.52 1.62
C GLN A 265 -15.03 7.93 2.86
N LEU A 266 -14.72 8.44 4.07
CA LEU A 266 -15.40 8.04 5.29
C LEU A 266 -16.88 8.47 5.28
N ASP A 267 -17.21 9.67 4.78
CA ASP A 267 -18.60 10.11 4.63
C ASP A 267 -19.39 9.17 3.73
N ALA A 268 -18.81 8.74 2.63
CA ALA A 268 -19.44 7.82 1.69
C ALA A 268 -19.51 6.37 2.22
N ALA A 269 -18.54 5.94 3.04
CA ALA A 269 -18.45 4.57 3.53
C ALA A 269 -19.26 4.31 4.81
N LEU A 270 -19.40 5.30 5.68
CA LEU A 270 -20.08 5.18 6.98
C LEU A 270 -21.57 5.51 6.87
N VAL A 271 -22.29 4.77 6.05
CA VAL A 271 -23.73 4.95 5.81
C VAL A 271 -24.53 3.74 6.33
N GLN A 272 -25.82 3.95 6.59
CA GLN A 272 -26.69 2.93 7.20
C GLN A 272 -26.82 1.63 6.37
N THR A 273 -26.61 1.69 5.07
CA THR A 273 -26.66 0.52 4.18
C THR A 273 -25.39 -0.32 4.21
N THR A 274 -24.31 0.19 4.80
CA THR A 274 -23.03 -0.52 4.87
C THR A 274 -23.12 -1.73 5.79
N ARG A 275 -22.73 -2.88 5.28
CA ARG A 275 -22.65 -4.16 6.00
C ARG A 275 -21.21 -4.69 6.13
N LEU A 276 -20.33 -4.21 5.28
CA LEU A 276 -18.91 -4.51 5.29
C LEU A 276 -18.13 -3.21 5.12
N LEU A 277 -17.21 -2.92 6.03
CA LEU A 277 -16.30 -1.77 5.96
C LEU A 277 -14.87 -2.26 5.71
N LEU A 278 -14.27 -1.79 4.63
CA LEU A 278 -12.89 -2.10 4.25
C LEU A 278 -12.04 -0.84 4.37
N LEU A 279 -11.01 -0.90 5.19
CA LEU A 279 -10.08 0.18 5.47
C LEU A 279 -8.68 -0.24 4.99
N ASP A 280 -8.23 0.24 3.83
CA ASP A 280 -6.90 -0.06 3.29
C ASP A 280 -5.94 1.08 3.58
N GLU A 281 -5.17 0.94 4.66
CA GLU A 281 -4.20 1.92 5.13
C GLU A 281 -4.79 3.35 5.31
N PRO A 282 -5.94 3.52 5.96
CA PRO A 282 -6.73 4.76 5.95
C PRO A 282 -6.00 5.96 6.56
N CYS A 283 -4.90 5.73 7.27
CA CYS A 283 -4.13 6.78 7.95
C CYS A 283 -2.79 7.09 7.30
N CYS A 284 -2.50 6.47 6.13
CA CYS A 284 -1.16 6.49 5.53
C CYS A 284 -0.65 7.91 5.24
N ASN A 285 -1.55 8.80 4.79
CA ASN A 285 -1.22 10.17 4.36
C ASN A 285 -1.77 11.25 5.30
N LEU A 286 -2.27 10.86 6.48
CA LEU A 286 -2.86 11.80 7.42
C LEU A 286 -1.88 12.22 8.52
N SER A 287 -1.95 13.48 8.94
CA SER A 287 -1.28 13.94 10.16
C SER A 287 -1.79 13.14 11.38
N ALA A 288 -1.01 13.05 12.43
CA ALA A 288 -1.37 12.30 13.64
C ALA A 288 -2.73 12.73 14.24
N ARG A 289 -3.06 14.03 14.17
CA ARG A 289 -4.35 14.57 14.63
C ARG A 289 -5.51 14.09 13.75
N ARG A 290 -5.36 14.18 12.42
CA ARG A 290 -6.38 13.72 11.45
C ARG A 290 -6.56 12.21 11.52
N SER A 291 -5.45 11.44 11.61
CA SER A 291 -5.49 9.99 11.80
C SER A 291 -6.30 9.59 13.03
N ARG A 292 -6.05 10.23 14.18
CA ARG A 292 -6.78 9.96 15.42
C ARG A 292 -8.28 10.25 15.25
N ALA A 293 -8.63 11.41 14.69
CA ALA A 293 -10.02 11.78 14.46
C ALA A 293 -10.75 10.81 13.54
N ALA A 294 -10.09 10.36 12.45
CA ALA A 294 -10.64 9.38 11.52
C ALA A 294 -10.89 8.02 12.20
N LEU A 295 -9.91 7.53 12.96
CA LEU A 295 -10.01 6.25 13.67
C LEU A 295 -11.08 6.26 14.76
N GLU A 296 -11.18 7.34 15.54
CA GLU A 296 -12.23 7.54 16.55
C GLU A 296 -13.62 7.61 15.92
N ARG A 297 -13.74 8.25 14.76
CA ARG A 297 -14.98 8.31 14.00
C ARG A 297 -15.42 6.92 13.55
N VAL A 298 -14.52 6.13 12.96
CA VAL A 298 -14.79 4.75 12.56
C VAL A 298 -15.20 3.90 13.76
N ALA A 299 -14.46 3.97 14.87
CA ALA A 299 -14.75 3.18 16.07
C ALA A 299 -16.15 3.50 16.61
N ARG A 300 -16.49 4.79 16.79
CA ARG A 300 -17.82 5.20 17.25
C ARG A 300 -18.94 4.74 16.32
N TRP A 301 -18.71 4.83 15.01
CA TRP A 301 -19.71 4.39 14.03
C TRP A 301 -19.92 2.87 14.09
N LEU A 302 -18.84 2.06 14.17
CA LEU A 302 -18.93 0.61 14.31
C LEU A 302 -19.60 0.18 15.63
N ASP A 303 -19.41 0.93 16.71
CA ASP A 303 -20.08 0.64 17.99
C ASP A 303 -21.60 0.91 17.92
N ALA A 304 -22.00 1.90 17.14
CA ALA A 304 -23.42 2.16 16.84
C ALA A 304 -24.02 1.14 15.84
N HIS A 305 -23.18 0.42 15.09
CA HIS A 305 -23.60 -0.55 14.08
C HIS A 305 -22.97 -1.93 14.32
N PRO A 306 -23.33 -2.65 15.40
CA PRO A 306 -22.62 -3.85 15.87
C PRO A 306 -22.70 -5.04 14.92
N LYS A 307 -23.57 -5.03 13.91
CA LYS A 307 -23.67 -6.08 12.87
C LYS A 307 -22.75 -5.84 11.69
N VAL A 308 -22.18 -4.66 11.55
CA VAL A 308 -21.26 -4.36 10.44
C VAL A 308 -19.95 -5.09 10.66
N ALA A 309 -19.54 -5.85 9.66
CA ALA A 309 -18.22 -6.46 9.62
C ALA A 309 -17.19 -5.43 9.18
N ALA A 310 -15.98 -5.48 9.70
CA ALA A 310 -14.93 -4.55 9.33
C ALA A 310 -13.58 -5.25 9.14
N VAL A 311 -12.83 -4.84 8.11
CA VAL A 311 -11.46 -5.29 7.85
C VAL A 311 -10.57 -4.07 7.70
N CYS A 312 -9.50 -4.00 8.48
CA CYS A 312 -8.53 -2.90 8.46
C CYS A 312 -7.14 -3.43 8.11
N VAL A 313 -6.57 -2.93 7.03
CA VAL A 313 -5.14 -3.09 6.71
C VAL A 313 -4.38 -1.96 7.38
N ALA A 314 -3.44 -2.30 8.25
CA ALA A 314 -2.58 -1.31 8.90
C ALA A 314 -1.22 -1.89 9.25
N HIS A 315 -0.17 -1.11 9.03
CA HIS A 315 1.20 -1.49 9.41
C HIS A 315 1.49 -1.26 10.90
N SER A 316 0.78 -0.35 11.54
CA SER A 316 0.95 -0.01 12.96
C SER A 316 -0.35 -0.24 13.74
N LYS A 317 -0.22 -0.65 15.01
CA LYS A 317 -1.37 -0.72 15.92
C LYS A 317 -2.03 0.64 16.13
N ALA A 318 -1.26 1.72 16.05
CA ALA A 318 -1.76 3.09 16.20
C ALA A 318 -2.70 3.51 15.06
N HIS A 319 -2.67 2.80 13.94
CA HIS A 319 -3.51 3.07 12.77
C HIS A 319 -4.72 2.12 12.66
N VAL A 320 -5.01 1.36 13.72
CA VAL A 320 -6.17 0.47 13.80
C VAL A 320 -7.23 1.13 14.69
N PRO A 321 -8.50 1.21 14.25
CA PRO A 321 -9.57 1.71 15.10
C PRO A 321 -9.75 0.82 16.34
N ALA A 322 -10.29 1.38 17.42
CA ALA A 322 -10.61 0.59 18.60
C ALA A 322 -11.65 -0.51 18.29
N GLY A 323 -11.61 -1.61 19.02
CA GLY A 323 -12.56 -2.71 18.89
C GLY A 323 -12.24 -3.75 17.82
N PHE A 324 -11.10 -3.65 17.12
CA PHE A 324 -10.61 -4.69 16.20
C PHE A 324 -9.86 -5.75 17.02
N ASP A 325 -10.46 -6.92 17.16
CA ASP A 325 -10.01 -8.02 18.05
C ASP A 325 -9.51 -9.26 17.31
N ARG A 326 -9.80 -9.35 16.01
CA ARG A 326 -9.37 -10.47 15.16
C ARG A 326 -8.20 -10.08 14.28
N GLN A 327 -7.38 -11.06 13.94
CA GLN A 327 -6.20 -10.81 13.09
C GLN A 327 -6.04 -11.91 12.06
N LEU A 328 -5.79 -11.50 10.80
CA LEU A 328 -5.32 -12.36 9.72
C LEU A 328 -3.93 -11.90 9.31
N VAL A 329 -2.96 -12.81 9.32
CA VAL A 329 -1.59 -12.53 8.88
C VAL A 329 -1.33 -13.24 7.57
N LEU A 330 -1.08 -12.46 6.52
CA LEU A 330 -0.68 -13.02 5.22
C LEU A 330 0.84 -13.28 5.22
N PRO A 331 1.27 -14.46 4.74
CA PRO A 331 2.68 -14.79 4.61
C PRO A 331 3.36 -13.97 3.52
N VAL A 332 4.69 -13.99 3.51
CA VAL A 332 5.47 -13.52 2.37
C VAL A 332 5.13 -14.37 1.15
N ALA A 333 5.00 -13.73 -0.01
CA ALA A 333 4.77 -14.45 -1.26
C ALA A 333 5.94 -15.44 -1.51
N GLN A 334 5.62 -16.71 -1.71
CA GLN A 334 6.60 -17.74 -2.03
C GLN A 334 6.88 -17.75 -3.52
N LEU A 335 8.13 -18.02 -3.89
CA LEU A 335 8.46 -18.36 -5.27
C LEU A 335 8.04 -19.82 -5.51
N ASP A 336 7.33 -20.05 -6.61
CA ASP A 336 7.07 -21.41 -7.09
C ASP A 336 8.40 -22.02 -7.48
N THR A 337 8.79 -23.09 -6.80
CA THR A 337 10.05 -23.80 -7.02
C THR A 337 10.01 -24.65 -8.28
#